data_4fdfa6cdfe8332b44a560d924b0d26a3
#
_entry.id   4fdfa6cdfe8332b44a560d924b0d26a3
#
_cell.length_a   1.000
_cell.length_b   1.000
_cell.length_c   1.000
_cell.angle_alpha   90.00
_cell.angle_beta   90.00
_cell.angle_gamma   90.00
#
_symmetry.space_group_name_H-M   'P 1'
#
loop_
_entity.id
_entity.type
_entity.pdbx_description
1 polymer ?
#
loop_
_entity_poly.entity_id
_entity_poly.type
_entity_poly.pdbx_seq_one_letter_code
_entity_poly.pdbx_strand_id
1 'polypeptide(L)' 'TIMSHYTLGWHDQSNEYHEIGEYATDAFEAVKFAREDVPYLHEHPFSLESIKKEE' A
#
# COMPACT_ATOMS: atom_id res chain seq x y z
N THR A 1 10.81 -15.63 -9.87
CA THR A 1 10.36 -14.84 -8.74
C THR A 1 8.85 -14.89 -8.66
N ILE A 2 8.32 -15.22 -7.49
CA ILE A 2 6.90 -15.34 -7.27
C ILE A 2 6.37 -14.03 -6.72
N MET A 3 5.34 -13.48 -7.36
CA MET A 3 4.68 -12.28 -6.89
C MET A 3 3.49 -12.67 -6.03
N SER A 4 3.33 -11.97 -4.93
CA SER A 4 2.18 -12.15 -4.05
C SER A 4 1.28 -10.92 -4.12
N HIS A 5 0.03 -11.10 -3.77
CA HIS A 5 -0.92 -9.99 -3.71
C HIS A 5 -0.93 -9.41 -2.31
N TYR A 6 -0.72 -8.12 -2.21
CA TYR A 6 -0.73 -7.41 -0.94
C TYR A 6 -1.86 -6.38 -0.94
N THR A 7 -2.55 -6.28 0.19
CA THR A 7 -3.56 -5.25 0.40
C THR A 7 -2.99 -4.25 1.39
N LEU A 8 -2.95 -2.99 0.97
CA LEU A 8 -2.40 -1.91 1.79
C LEU A 8 -3.51 -0.95 2.15
N GLY A 9 -3.53 -0.49 3.40
CA GLY A 9 -4.58 0.39 3.88
C GLY A 9 -4.05 1.61 4.59
N TRP A 10 -4.78 2.70 4.47
CA TRP A 10 -4.40 3.97 5.12
C TRP A 10 -5.64 4.83 5.30
N HIS A 11 -5.51 5.84 6.19
CA HIS A 11 -6.53 6.88 6.36
C HIS A 11 -6.04 8.17 5.72
N ASP A 12 -6.93 8.89 5.06
CA ASP A 12 -6.59 10.18 4.48
C ASP A 12 -6.81 11.30 5.49
N GLN A 13 -6.66 12.56 5.05
CA GLN A 13 -6.80 13.70 5.92
C GLN A 13 -8.23 13.90 6.42
N SER A 14 -9.19 13.34 5.70
CA SER A 14 -10.60 13.35 6.12
C SER A 14 -10.94 12.18 7.03
N ASN A 15 -9.93 11.39 7.41
CA ASN A 15 -10.08 10.21 8.27
C ASN A 15 -10.90 9.10 7.61
N GLU A 16 -10.90 9.08 6.28
CA GLU A 16 -11.53 8.00 5.52
C GLU A 16 -10.53 6.90 5.24
N TYR A 17 -10.96 5.66 5.40
CA TYR A 17 -10.10 4.51 5.20
C TYR A 17 -10.11 4.10 3.73
N HIS A 18 -8.92 3.88 3.19
CA HIS A 18 -8.73 3.46 1.81
C HIS A 18 -7.87 2.21 1.76
N GLU A 19 -8.12 1.38 0.76
CA GLU A 19 -7.30 0.19 0.51
C GLU A 19 -6.95 0.09 -0.95
N ILE A 20 -5.79 -0.49 -1.23
CA ILE A 20 -5.34 -0.74 -2.59
C ILE A 20 -4.62 -2.09 -2.62
N GLY A 21 -4.76 -2.81 -3.73
CA GLY A 21 -4.05 -4.06 -3.94
C GLY A 21 -2.84 -3.86 -4.82
N GLU A 22 -1.73 -4.49 -4.44
CA GLU A 22 -0.50 -4.44 -5.23
C GLU A 22 0.10 -5.83 -5.31
N TYR A 23 0.66 -6.16 -6.47
CA TYR A 23 1.42 -7.39 -6.65
C TYR A 23 2.91 -7.08 -6.51
N ALA A 24 3.58 -7.81 -5.65
CA ALA A 24 4.99 -7.57 -5.37
C ALA A 24 5.66 -8.84 -4.86
N THR A 25 6.98 -8.85 -4.88
CA THR A 25 7.74 -10.01 -4.40
C THR A 25 7.80 -10.04 -2.88
N ASP A 26 7.68 -8.89 -2.24
CA ASP A 26 7.67 -8.82 -0.78
C ASP A 26 6.91 -7.56 -0.33
N ALA A 27 6.73 -7.44 0.99
CA ALA A 27 5.97 -6.33 1.56
C ALA A 27 6.64 -4.98 1.30
N PHE A 28 7.96 -4.94 1.34
CA PHE A 28 8.70 -3.71 1.11
C PHE A 28 8.42 -3.18 -0.31
N GLU A 29 8.46 -4.08 -1.28
CA GLU A 29 8.20 -3.71 -2.67
C GLU A 29 6.75 -3.27 -2.86
N ALA A 30 5.81 -3.95 -2.17
CA ALA A 30 4.41 -3.58 -2.25
C ALA A 30 4.18 -2.15 -1.73
N VAL A 31 4.83 -1.79 -0.63
CA VAL A 31 4.74 -0.43 -0.09
C VAL A 31 5.31 0.58 -1.09
N LYS A 32 6.43 0.25 -1.70
CA LYS A 32 7.04 1.12 -2.69
C LYS A 32 6.10 1.37 -3.86
N PHE A 33 5.48 0.31 -4.37
CA PHE A 33 4.55 0.44 -5.49
C PHE A 33 3.32 1.24 -5.11
N ALA A 34 2.80 1.03 -3.90
CA ALA A 34 1.64 1.79 -3.44
C ALA A 34 1.94 3.28 -3.38
N ARG A 35 3.13 3.64 -2.89
CA ARG A 35 3.53 5.05 -2.83
C ARG A 35 3.67 5.66 -4.22
N GLU A 36 4.05 4.86 -5.21
CA GLU A 36 4.16 5.34 -6.58
C GLU A 36 2.81 5.47 -7.26
N ASP A 37 1.88 4.56 -6.95
CA ASP A 37 0.58 4.51 -7.60
C ASP A 37 -0.44 5.48 -6.99
N VAL A 38 -0.31 5.77 -5.70
CA VAL A 38 -1.28 6.60 -4.97
C VAL A 38 -0.61 7.93 -4.65
N PRO A 39 -1.05 9.04 -5.30
CA PRO A 39 -0.44 10.35 -5.06
C PRO A 39 -0.44 10.76 -3.59
N TYR A 40 -1.53 10.45 -2.87
CA TYR A 40 -1.60 10.77 -1.46
C TYR A 40 -0.47 10.11 -0.67
N LEU A 41 -0.20 8.84 -0.95
CA LEU A 41 0.86 8.10 -0.27
C LEU A 41 2.25 8.59 -0.67
N HIS A 42 2.37 9.09 -1.89
CA HIS A 42 3.64 9.66 -2.35
C HIS A 42 3.99 10.90 -1.54
N GLU A 43 2.99 11.73 -1.25
CA GLU A 43 3.19 12.95 -0.46
C GLU A 43 3.20 12.70 1.04
N HIS A 44 2.51 11.64 1.48
CA HIS A 44 2.39 11.31 2.90
C HIS A 44 2.80 9.85 3.11
N PRO A 45 4.10 9.54 2.95
CA PRO A 45 4.55 8.14 2.98
C PRO A 45 4.32 7.43 4.31
N PHE A 46 4.17 8.18 5.39
CA PHE A 46 3.96 7.59 6.71
C PHE A 46 2.49 7.41 7.05
N SER A 47 1.59 7.72 6.11
CA SER A 47 0.15 7.51 6.32
C SER A 47 -0.26 6.06 6.16
N LEU A 48 0.55 5.26 5.49
CA LEU A 48 0.26 3.85 5.29
C LEU A 48 0.24 3.14 6.64
N GLU A 49 -0.89 2.51 6.97
CA GLU A 49 -1.11 1.94 8.30
C GLU A 49 -1.00 0.44 8.35
N SER A 50 -1.40 -0.23 7.28
CA SER A 50 -1.43 -1.67 7.30
C SER A 50 -1.02 -2.24 5.95
N ILE A 51 -0.45 -3.44 6.01
CA ILE A 51 -0.13 -4.20 4.83
C ILE A 51 -0.44 -5.65 5.15
N LYS A 52 -1.15 -6.32 4.25
CA LYS A 52 -1.57 -7.68 4.46
C LYS A 52 -1.29 -8.50 3.21
N LYS A 53 -0.63 -9.63 3.40
CA LYS A 53 -0.37 -10.54 2.29
C LYS A 53 -1.59 -11.41 2.04
N GLU A 54 -2.10 -11.36 0.81
CA GLU A 54 -3.22 -12.17 0.39
C GLU A 54 -2.70 -13.27 -0.52
N GLU A 55 -3.00 -14.49 -0.21
CA GLU A 55 -2.56 -15.62 -1.04
C GLU A 55 -3.74 -16.23 -1.77
#